data_21b6977614f827adf4e3c0c404388803
#
_entry.id   21b6977614f827adf4e3c0c404388803
#
_cell.length_a   1.000
_cell.length_b   1.000
_cell.length_c   1.000
_cell.angle_alpha   90.00
_cell.angle_beta   90.00
_cell.angle_gamma   90.00
#
_symmetry.space_group_name_H-M   'P 1'
#
loop_
_entity.id
_entity.type
_entity.pdbx_description
1 polymer ?
#
loop_
_entity_poly.entity_id
_entity_poly.type
_entity_poly.pdbx_seq_one_letter_code
_entity_poly.pdbx_strand_id
1 'polypeptide(L)'
;GEEEVVTEEEIKMMIDKGEEKGTIEKEEKMLINNVFEINDMIVSEVMTPRIDIFAIDINKRLKEQLDEIDELKYSRIPVYDESIDDIKGILFVKDILKPLKDNENIEIKELMREAYFVPESKDIDELFREMKQNKVHMAIAIDEYGGTAGLITMEDILEQLVGNIFDEYDEEELEIKKIDDNTFILNGTVSLYELKKVFDIELPEGDYETLSGYLLEKLGRIPNENEYPVIEDENLTYKIEKMEDKRIKYVKVCRNLNEETI
;
A
#
# COMPACT_ATOMS: atom_id res chain seq x y z
N GLY A 1 -49.51 8.88 6.36
CA GLY A 1 -48.51 8.91 5.35
C GLY A 1 -47.41 8.00 5.82
N GLU A 2 -47.17 6.92 5.12
CA GLU A 2 -45.94 6.13 5.27
C GLU A 2 -44.80 7.02 4.87
N GLU A 3 -43.85 7.26 5.77
CA GLU A 3 -42.57 7.91 5.41
C GLU A 3 -41.84 6.91 4.50
N GLU A 4 -41.67 7.25 3.23
CA GLU A 4 -40.76 6.52 2.34
C GLU A 4 -39.35 6.60 2.95
N VAL A 5 -38.89 5.49 3.52
CA VAL A 5 -37.52 5.36 4.03
C VAL A 5 -36.63 5.15 2.80
N VAL A 6 -35.82 6.15 2.48
CA VAL A 6 -34.82 6.05 1.39
C VAL A 6 -33.77 5.02 1.78
N THR A 7 -33.57 4.03 0.93
CA THR A 7 -32.58 2.95 1.14
C THR A 7 -31.17 3.38 0.64
N GLU A 8 -30.14 2.68 1.09
CA GLU A 8 -28.76 2.90 0.63
C GLU A 8 -28.64 2.65 -0.88
N GLU A 9 -29.30 1.62 -1.40
CA GLU A 9 -29.34 1.32 -2.84
C GLU A 9 -29.95 2.47 -3.63
N GLU A 10 -31.01 3.09 -3.13
CA GLU A 10 -31.63 4.25 -3.79
C GLU A 10 -30.68 5.44 -3.82
N ILE A 11 -29.91 5.67 -2.74
CA ILE A 11 -28.87 6.72 -2.69
C ILE A 11 -27.78 6.41 -3.71
N LYS A 12 -27.26 5.19 -3.76
CA LYS A 12 -26.24 4.75 -4.73
C LYS A 12 -26.72 4.95 -6.17
N MET A 13 -27.97 4.60 -6.49
CA MET A 13 -28.55 4.85 -7.80
C MET A 13 -28.66 6.35 -8.14
N MET A 14 -28.90 7.21 -7.15
CA MET A 14 -28.91 8.66 -7.37
C MET A 14 -27.53 9.22 -7.68
N ILE A 15 -26.49 8.68 -7.01
CA ILE A 15 -25.08 9.04 -7.23
C ILE A 15 -24.63 8.60 -8.63
N ASP A 16 -24.98 7.38 -9.05
CA ASP A 16 -24.71 6.88 -10.41
C ASP A 16 -25.30 7.78 -11.48
N LYS A 17 -26.57 8.19 -11.32
CA LYS A 17 -27.20 9.14 -12.24
C LYS A 17 -26.58 10.53 -12.20
N GLY A 18 -26.03 10.94 -11.06
CA GLY A 18 -25.31 12.20 -10.90
C GLY A 18 -24.00 12.19 -11.70
N GLU A 19 -23.26 11.09 -11.65
CA GLU A 19 -22.03 10.89 -12.43
C GLU A 19 -22.33 10.87 -13.93
N GLU A 20 -23.30 10.06 -14.38
CA GLU A 20 -23.71 10.01 -15.80
C GLU A 20 -24.09 11.37 -16.39
N LYS A 21 -24.65 12.26 -15.57
CA LYS A 21 -25.03 13.62 -15.96
C LYS A 21 -23.92 14.66 -15.79
N GLY A 22 -22.75 14.26 -15.27
CA GLY A 22 -21.63 15.15 -14.99
C GLY A 22 -21.89 16.12 -13.82
N THR A 23 -22.83 15.82 -12.92
CA THR A 23 -23.12 16.61 -11.71
C THR A 23 -22.25 16.19 -10.54
N ILE A 24 -21.78 14.94 -10.55
CA ILE A 24 -20.85 14.35 -9.57
C ILE A 24 -19.64 13.85 -10.35
N GLU A 25 -18.43 14.16 -9.89
CA GLU A 25 -17.19 13.68 -10.47
C GLU A 25 -16.94 12.21 -10.07
N LYS A 26 -16.13 11.50 -10.85
CA LYS A 26 -15.83 10.09 -10.61
C LYS A 26 -15.18 9.87 -9.25
N GLU A 27 -14.27 10.76 -8.86
CA GLU A 27 -13.59 10.75 -7.56
C GLU A 27 -14.58 10.98 -6.42
N GLU A 28 -15.52 11.92 -6.57
CA GLU A 28 -16.57 12.18 -5.57
C GLU A 28 -17.46 10.96 -5.37
N LYS A 29 -17.88 10.30 -6.46
CA LYS A 29 -18.66 9.06 -6.40
C LYS A 29 -17.88 7.96 -5.66
N MET A 30 -16.58 7.80 -5.96
CA MET A 30 -15.73 6.81 -5.29
C MET A 30 -15.68 7.06 -3.78
N LEU A 31 -15.43 8.30 -3.35
CA LEU A 31 -15.40 8.66 -1.93
C LEU A 31 -16.74 8.35 -1.22
N ILE A 32 -17.86 8.65 -1.87
CA ILE A 32 -19.18 8.37 -1.30
C ILE A 32 -19.40 6.86 -1.16
N ASN A 33 -19.03 6.07 -2.15
CA ASN A 33 -19.13 4.61 -2.09
C ASN A 33 -18.24 4.04 -0.98
N ASN A 34 -17.00 4.52 -0.85
CA ASN A 34 -16.09 4.09 0.22
C ASN A 34 -16.66 4.38 1.62
N VAL A 35 -17.39 5.51 1.80
CA VAL A 35 -18.08 5.81 3.06
C VAL A 35 -19.14 4.76 3.40
N PHE A 36 -19.87 4.23 2.41
CA PHE A 36 -20.81 3.14 2.64
C PHE A 36 -20.09 1.83 2.97
N GLU A 37 -19.03 1.49 2.22
CA GLU A 37 -18.29 0.26 2.39
C GLU A 37 -17.61 0.16 3.76
N ILE A 38 -17.05 1.26 4.27
CA ILE A 38 -16.35 1.25 5.57
C ILE A 38 -17.27 0.94 6.74
N ASN A 39 -18.57 1.23 6.62
CA ASN A 39 -19.55 0.93 7.66
C ASN A 39 -19.78 -0.57 7.86
N ASP A 40 -19.46 -1.37 6.84
CA ASP A 40 -19.63 -2.82 6.85
C ASP A 40 -18.33 -3.58 7.15
N MET A 41 -17.19 -2.84 7.26
CA MET A 41 -15.89 -3.44 7.53
C MET A 41 -15.58 -3.61 9.01
N ILE A 42 -14.84 -4.67 9.34
CA ILE A 42 -14.31 -4.93 10.67
C ILE A 42 -12.78 -4.78 10.69
N VAL A 43 -12.20 -4.64 11.87
CA VAL A 43 -10.76 -4.41 12.09
C VAL A 43 -9.89 -5.44 11.37
N SER A 44 -10.25 -6.73 11.42
CA SER A 44 -9.48 -7.82 10.80
C SER A 44 -9.37 -7.71 9.28
N GLU A 45 -10.26 -6.98 8.60
CA GLU A 45 -10.23 -6.78 7.15
C GLU A 45 -9.28 -5.66 6.71
N VAL A 46 -8.92 -4.75 7.64
CA VAL A 46 -8.12 -3.55 7.34
C VAL A 46 -6.77 -3.57 8.03
N MET A 47 -6.62 -4.27 9.16
CA MET A 47 -5.42 -4.29 9.99
C MET A 47 -4.19 -4.85 9.26
N THR A 48 -3.00 -4.41 9.66
CA THR A 48 -1.75 -5.11 9.40
C THR A 48 -1.78 -6.43 10.19
N PRO A 49 -1.72 -7.60 9.55
CA PRO A 49 -1.79 -8.88 10.24
C PRO A 49 -0.55 -9.12 11.11
N ARG A 50 -0.69 -9.95 12.14
CA ARG A 50 0.35 -10.29 13.11
C ARG A 50 1.71 -10.60 12.50
N ILE A 51 1.74 -11.36 11.41
CA ILE A 51 2.97 -11.82 10.76
C ILE A 51 3.79 -10.69 10.13
N ASP A 52 3.14 -9.56 9.83
CA ASP A 52 3.73 -8.38 9.19
C ASP A 52 4.02 -7.26 10.19
N ILE A 53 3.73 -7.47 11.49
CA ILE A 53 4.02 -6.47 12.53
C ILE A 53 5.52 -6.42 12.80
N PHE A 54 6.11 -5.24 12.59
CA PHE A 54 7.39 -4.90 13.19
C PHE A 54 7.18 -4.43 14.64
N ALA A 55 7.84 -5.07 15.59
CA ALA A 55 7.79 -4.72 17.01
C ALA A 55 9.15 -4.92 17.66
N ILE A 56 9.43 -4.20 18.75
CA ILE A 56 10.70 -4.28 19.48
C ILE A 56 10.54 -4.97 20.83
N ASP A 57 11.60 -5.62 21.25
CA ASP A 57 11.68 -6.36 22.51
C ASP A 57 12.03 -5.41 23.66
N ILE A 58 11.18 -5.36 24.69
CA ILE A 58 11.35 -4.49 25.87
C ILE A 58 12.64 -4.83 26.65
N ASN A 59 13.11 -6.08 26.57
CA ASN A 59 14.26 -6.60 27.32
C ASN A 59 15.60 -6.33 26.62
N LYS A 60 15.56 -5.94 25.34
CA LYS A 60 16.76 -5.57 24.59
C LYS A 60 17.06 -4.07 24.75
N ARG A 61 18.34 -3.74 24.64
CA ARG A 61 18.75 -2.33 24.67
C ARG A 61 18.24 -1.61 23.42
N LEU A 62 17.74 -0.39 23.59
CA LEU A 62 17.27 0.42 22.48
C LEU A 62 18.33 0.57 21.37
N LYS A 63 19.60 0.79 21.75
CA LYS A 63 20.72 0.92 20.79
C LYS A 63 20.94 -0.30 19.90
N GLU A 64 20.61 -1.50 20.37
CA GLU A 64 20.76 -2.75 19.62
C GLU A 64 19.66 -2.91 18.55
N GLN A 65 18.57 -2.17 18.68
CA GLN A 65 17.40 -2.25 17.80
C GLN A 65 17.26 -1.00 16.90
N LEU A 66 18.16 -0.01 17.04
CA LEU A 66 18.05 1.25 16.32
C LEU A 66 18.21 1.12 14.80
N ASP A 67 19.11 0.26 14.35
CA ASP A 67 19.36 0.09 12.91
C ASP A 67 18.09 -0.43 12.21
N GLU A 68 17.39 -1.39 12.83
CA GLU A 68 16.12 -1.92 12.33
C GLU A 68 15.01 -0.83 12.34
N ILE A 69 14.99 0.03 13.37
CA ILE A 69 14.01 1.11 13.49
C ILE A 69 14.22 2.18 12.40
N ASP A 70 15.47 2.54 12.12
CA ASP A 70 15.81 3.60 11.15
C ASP A 70 15.52 3.16 9.70
N GLU A 71 15.78 1.89 9.37
CA GLU A 71 15.53 1.34 8.05
C GLU A 71 14.04 1.36 7.67
N LEU A 72 13.14 1.14 8.66
CA LEU A 72 11.71 0.95 8.41
C LEU A 72 10.88 2.24 8.38
N LYS A 73 11.43 3.38 8.81
CA LYS A 73 10.78 4.71 8.81
C LYS A 73 9.43 4.79 9.53
N TYR A 74 9.17 3.90 10.49
CA TYR A 74 7.92 3.94 11.27
C TYR A 74 7.94 5.07 12.31
N SER A 75 6.80 5.71 12.49
CA SER A 75 6.63 6.74 13.54
C SER A 75 6.28 6.17 14.91
N ARG A 76 5.66 4.98 14.94
CA ARG A 76 5.17 4.28 16.13
C ARG A 76 5.46 2.81 16.02
N ILE A 77 5.99 2.21 17.07
CA ILE A 77 6.45 0.82 17.08
C ILE A 77 5.89 0.13 18.32
N PRO A 78 5.16 -0.99 18.18
CA PRO A 78 4.76 -1.81 19.31
C PRO A 78 5.97 -2.35 20.06
N VAL A 79 5.84 -2.41 21.39
CA VAL A 79 6.85 -2.98 22.30
C VAL A 79 6.26 -4.21 22.97
N TYR A 80 6.94 -5.35 22.82
CA TYR A 80 6.47 -6.61 23.39
C TYR A 80 7.42 -7.14 24.48
N ASP A 81 6.88 -8.03 25.35
CA ASP A 81 7.63 -8.80 26.34
C ASP A 81 7.48 -10.28 26.00
N GLU A 82 8.60 -11.03 25.93
CA GLU A 82 8.68 -12.45 25.58
C GLU A 82 8.16 -12.78 24.16
N SER A 83 6.97 -12.35 23.80
CA SER A 83 6.37 -12.60 22.47
C SER A 83 5.48 -11.47 21.99
N ILE A 84 5.18 -11.47 20.69
CA ILE A 84 4.27 -10.49 20.05
C ILE A 84 2.84 -10.53 20.64
N ASP A 85 2.45 -11.61 21.33
CA ASP A 85 1.16 -11.71 22.01
C ASP A 85 1.10 -10.89 23.30
N ASP A 86 2.25 -10.47 23.82
CA ASP A 86 2.34 -9.69 25.04
C ASP A 86 2.85 -8.27 24.76
N ILE A 87 2.05 -7.47 24.07
CA ILE A 87 2.34 -6.05 23.80
C ILE A 87 2.20 -5.25 25.08
N LYS A 88 3.28 -4.57 25.48
CA LYS A 88 3.35 -3.75 26.71
C LYS A 88 3.07 -2.28 26.46
N GLY A 89 3.31 -1.81 25.24
CA GLY A 89 3.13 -0.40 24.92
C GLY A 89 3.50 -0.06 23.48
N ILE A 90 3.49 1.23 23.18
CA ILE A 90 3.88 1.79 21.89
C ILE A 90 5.02 2.79 22.10
N LEU A 91 6.13 2.57 21.41
CA LEU A 91 7.25 3.52 21.35
C LEU A 91 7.03 4.50 20.20
N PHE A 92 7.14 5.78 20.52
CA PHE A 92 7.12 6.84 19.50
C PHE A 92 8.56 7.18 19.11
N VAL A 93 8.90 7.01 17.85
CA VAL A 93 10.29 7.23 17.34
C VAL A 93 10.78 8.64 17.66
N LYS A 94 9.92 9.65 17.59
CA LYS A 94 10.28 11.02 17.97
C LYS A 94 10.72 11.18 19.43
N ASP A 95 10.22 10.34 20.34
CA ASP A 95 10.50 10.44 21.78
C ASP A 95 11.88 9.83 22.13
N ILE A 96 12.48 9.01 21.23
CA ILE A 96 13.83 8.48 21.40
C ILE A 96 14.94 9.42 20.92
N LEU A 97 14.62 10.40 20.06
CA LEU A 97 15.62 11.28 19.46
C LEU A 97 16.41 12.10 20.48
N LYS A 98 15.75 12.60 21.52
CA LYS A 98 16.38 13.41 22.56
C LYS A 98 17.32 12.58 23.45
N PRO A 99 16.86 11.46 24.05
CA PRO A 99 17.73 10.56 24.81
C PRO A 99 18.96 10.07 24.04
N LEU A 100 18.79 9.74 22.76
CA LEU A 100 19.90 9.32 21.91
C LEU A 100 20.95 10.42 21.72
N LYS A 101 20.50 11.66 21.51
CA LYS A 101 21.39 12.82 21.34
C LYS A 101 22.17 13.12 22.62
N ASP A 102 21.53 12.99 23.76
CA ASP A 102 22.14 13.30 25.06
C ASP A 102 22.96 12.11 25.60
N ASN A 103 23.06 11.01 24.85
CA ASN A 103 23.78 9.77 25.22
C ASN A 103 23.27 9.14 26.53
N GLU A 104 22.02 9.37 26.85
CA GLU A 104 21.36 8.81 28.02
C GLU A 104 21.11 7.30 27.85
N ASN A 105 21.33 6.54 28.91
CA ASN A 105 21.02 5.11 28.94
C ASN A 105 19.61 4.93 29.50
N ILE A 106 18.58 5.21 28.68
CA ILE A 106 17.17 5.12 29.06
C ILE A 106 16.62 3.74 28.65
N GLU A 107 15.84 3.17 29.54
CA GLU A 107 15.12 1.93 29.26
C GLU A 107 13.90 2.19 28.35
N ILE A 108 13.59 1.28 27.45
CA ILE A 108 12.42 1.36 26.55
C ILE A 108 11.13 1.59 27.33
N LYS A 109 11.04 0.97 28.51
CA LYS A 109 9.92 1.08 29.45
C LYS A 109 9.56 2.51 29.85
N GLU A 110 10.57 3.38 29.93
CA GLU A 110 10.39 4.80 30.36
C GLU A 110 9.90 5.68 29.20
N LEU A 111 10.10 5.23 27.96
CA LEU A 111 9.75 5.96 26.74
C LEU A 111 8.44 5.52 26.11
N MET A 112 8.02 4.27 26.35
CA MET A 112 6.81 3.74 25.75
C MET A 112 5.55 4.34 26.39
N ARG A 113 4.50 4.41 25.61
CA ARG A 113 3.16 4.81 26.01
C ARG A 113 2.24 3.61 26.06
N GLU A 114 1.14 3.73 26.79
CA GLU A 114 0.11 2.70 26.87
C GLU A 114 -0.42 2.34 25.47
N ALA A 115 -0.56 1.04 25.20
CA ALA A 115 -1.17 0.55 23.96
C ALA A 115 -2.70 0.57 24.10
N TYR A 116 -3.37 0.86 23.01
CA TYR A 116 -4.82 0.79 22.90
C TYR A 116 -5.21 -0.54 22.26
N PHE A 117 -5.99 -1.35 22.96
CA PHE A 117 -6.38 -2.68 22.50
C PHE A 117 -7.83 -2.70 22.06
N VAL A 118 -8.10 -3.42 20.95
CA VAL A 118 -9.46 -3.58 20.40
C VAL A 118 -9.65 -5.00 19.92
N PRO A 119 -10.88 -5.56 19.97
CA PRO A 119 -11.18 -6.83 19.31
C PRO A 119 -10.97 -6.72 17.79
N GLU A 120 -10.44 -7.75 17.15
CA GLU A 120 -10.31 -7.80 15.69
C GLU A 120 -11.65 -7.79 14.94
N SER A 121 -12.73 -8.17 15.64
CA SER A 121 -14.12 -8.16 15.13
C SER A 121 -14.83 -6.81 15.29
N LYS A 122 -14.16 -5.78 15.81
CA LYS A 122 -14.77 -4.46 16.02
C LYS A 122 -15.04 -3.77 14.69
N ASP A 123 -16.18 -3.07 14.60
CA ASP A 123 -16.53 -2.27 13.43
C ASP A 123 -15.58 -1.09 13.24
N ILE A 124 -15.13 -0.86 12.01
CA ILE A 124 -14.14 0.18 11.66
C ILE A 124 -14.69 1.58 11.93
N ASP A 125 -15.96 1.84 11.64
CA ASP A 125 -16.56 3.16 11.85
C ASP A 125 -16.64 3.52 13.34
N GLU A 126 -16.91 2.52 14.20
CA GLU A 126 -16.89 2.67 15.66
C GLU A 126 -15.47 2.91 16.16
N LEU A 127 -14.51 2.10 15.68
CA LEU A 127 -13.10 2.27 16.03
C LEU A 127 -12.57 3.64 15.63
N PHE A 128 -12.89 4.11 14.42
CA PHE A 128 -12.48 5.44 13.95
C PHE A 128 -12.95 6.56 14.88
N ARG A 129 -14.22 6.50 15.29
CA ARG A 129 -14.78 7.48 16.24
C ARG A 129 -14.08 7.44 17.60
N GLU A 130 -13.80 6.24 18.14
CA GLU A 130 -13.09 6.08 19.40
C GLU A 130 -11.65 6.57 19.32
N MET A 131 -10.90 6.21 18.30
CA MET A 131 -9.52 6.64 18.08
C MET A 131 -9.43 8.17 17.99
N LYS A 132 -10.36 8.79 17.26
CA LYS A 132 -10.44 10.24 17.14
C LYS A 132 -10.75 10.91 18.48
N GLN A 133 -11.70 10.37 19.25
CA GLN A 133 -12.09 10.90 20.56
C GLN A 133 -10.96 10.80 21.59
N ASN A 134 -10.28 9.64 21.61
CA ASN A 134 -9.20 9.34 22.55
C ASN A 134 -7.83 9.87 22.08
N LYS A 135 -7.73 10.44 20.88
CA LYS A 135 -6.49 10.90 20.24
C LYS A 135 -5.46 9.79 20.09
N VAL A 136 -5.92 8.60 19.81
CA VAL A 136 -5.12 7.41 19.55
C VAL A 136 -4.91 7.28 18.04
N HIS A 137 -3.69 6.98 17.61
CA HIS A 137 -3.33 6.81 16.20
C HIS A 137 -2.99 5.37 15.81
N MET A 138 -2.83 4.47 16.78
CA MET A 138 -2.54 3.06 16.56
C MET A 138 -3.27 2.24 17.63
N ALA A 139 -3.93 1.17 17.21
CA ALA A 139 -4.55 0.19 18.09
C ALA A 139 -3.99 -1.21 17.81
N ILE A 140 -3.88 -2.03 18.86
CA ILE A 140 -3.51 -3.44 18.76
C ILE A 140 -4.80 -4.26 18.71
N ALA A 141 -4.97 -5.01 17.63
CA ALA A 141 -6.10 -5.93 17.48
C ALA A 141 -5.82 -7.25 18.20
N ILE A 142 -6.77 -7.70 18.99
CA ILE A 142 -6.69 -8.95 19.75
C ILE A 142 -7.75 -9.95 19.27
N ASP A 143 -7.35 -11.22 19.23
CA ASP A 143 -8.23 -12.35 18.91
C ASP A 143 -9.06 -12.82 20.10
N GLU A 144 -9.89 -13.85 19.90
CA GLU A 144 -10.77 -14.42 20.92
C GLU A 144 -10.00 -15.10 22.07
N TYR A 145 -8.74 -15.41 21.87
CA TYR A 145 -7.87 -16.05 22.87
C TYR A 145 -7.01 -15.06 23.65
N GLY A 146 -7.11 -13.77 23.28
CA GLY A 146 -6.34 -12.70 23.89
C GLY A 146 -4.94 -12.53 23.31
N GLY A 147 -4.63 -13.21 22.18
CA GLY A 147 -3.39 -13.01 21.43
C GLY A 147 -3.48 -11.82 20.49
N THR A 148 -2.33 -11.33 20.05
CA THR A 148 -2.27 -10.25 19.06
C THR A 148 -2.64 -10.80 17.67
N ALA A 149 -3.76 -10.33 17.10
CA ALA A 149 -4.20 -10.64 15.75
C ALA A 149 -3.52 -9.74 14.72
N GLY A 150 -3.34 -8.46 15.05
CA GLY A 150 -2.78 -7.46 14.17
C GLY A 150 -2.61 -6.10 14.84
N LEU A 151 -2.33 -5.09 14.05
CA LEU A 151 -2.42 -3.68 14.44
C LEU A 151 -3.15 -2.88 13.36
N ILE A 152 -3.79 -1.80 13.77
CA ILE A 152 -4.46 -0.88 12.86
C ILE A 152 -4.13 0.55 13.24
N THR A 153 -3.91 1.39 12.23
CA THR A 153 -3.62 2.82 12.41
C THR A 153 -4.79 3.68 11.93
N MET A 154 -4.81 4.94 12.35
CA MET A 154 -5.76 5.94 11.84
C MET A 154 -5.57 6.13 10.34
N GLU A 155 -4.33 6.06 9.89
CA GLU A 155 -3.92 6.18 8.50
C GLU A 155 -4.52 5.05 7.65
N ASP A 156 -4.51 3.80 8.11
CA ASP A 156 -5.13 2.65 7.43
C ASP A 156 -6.64 2.85 7.23
N ILE A 157 -7.33 3.36 8.27
CA ILE A 157 -8.77 3.64 8.19
C ILE A 157 -9.06 4.77 7.20
N LEU A 158 -8.25 5.83 7.21
CA LEU A 158 -8.41 6.95 6.28
C LEU A 158 -8.12 6.51 4.83
N GLU A 159 -7.19 5.60 4.62
CA GLU A 159 -6.92 5.02 3.31
C GLU A 159 -8.14 4.28 2.74
N GLN A 160 -8.91 3.56 3.59
CA GLN A 160 -10.17 2.95 3.13
C GLN A 160 -11.21 3.99 2.70
N LEU A 161 -11.26 5.16 3.36
CA LEU A 161 -12.20 6.24 3.02
C LEU A 161 -11.82 6.97 1.73
N VAL A 162 -10.55 7.33 1.61
CA VAL A 162 -10.09 8.21 0.53
C VAL A 162 -9.64 7.41 -0.69
N GLY A 163 -9.40 6.10 -0.53
CA GLY A 163 -8.62 5.31 -1.47
C GLY A 163 -7.13 5.66 -1.29
N ASN A 164 -6.26 5.10 -2.08
CA ASN A 164 -4.87 5.51 -2.06
C ASN A 164 -4.80 7.03 -2.21
N ILE A 165 -4.55 7.74 -1.10
CA ILE A 165 -4.16 9.15 -1.16
C ILE A 165 -2.80 9.08 -1.85
N PHE A 166 -2.76 9.51 -3.11
CA PHE A 166 -1.49 9.71 -3.78
C PHE A 166 -0.72 10.72 -2.92
N ASP A 167 0.25 10.19 -2.16
CA ASP A 167 1.25 11.05 -1.54
C ASP A 167 1.96 11.76 -2.71
N GLU A 168 2.31 13.04 -2.55
CA GLU A 168 3.11 13.77 -3.57
C GLU A 168 4.45 13.06 -3.85
N TYR A 169 4.76 11.99 -3.09
CA TYR A 169 5.89 11.07 -3.23
C TYR A 169 5.49 9.62 -3.56
N ASP A 170 4.21 9.26 -3.50
CA ASP A 170 3.76 8.10 -4.22
C ASP A 170 3.86 8.50 -5.69
N GLU A 171 4.95 8.11 -6.29
CA GLU A 171 4.96 7.94 -7.72
C GLU A 171 3.69 7.15 -7.99
N GLU A 172 2.66 7.79 -8.62
CA GLU A 172 1.61 7.05 -9.27
C GLU A 172 2.29 5.79 -9.76
N GLU A 173 1.75 4.60 -9.47
CA GLU A 173 2.03 3.45 -10.32
C GLU A 173 1.47 3.83 -11.70
N LEU A 174 2.12 4.82 -12.29
CA LEU A 174 1.84 5.21 -13.65
C LEU A 174 2.12 3.95 -14.42
N GLU A 175 1.06 3.34 -14.91
CA GLU A 175 1.18 2.16 -15.76
C GLU A 175 2.22 2.46 -16.83
N ILE A 176 2.34 3.73 -17.27
CA ILE A 176 3.28 4.21 -18.27
C ILE A 176 3.83 5.59 -17.86
N LYS A 177 5.11 5.66 -17.45
CA LYS A 177 5.82 6.91 -17.15
C LYS A 177 6.77 7.26 -18.29
N LYS A 178 6.54 8.37 -18.98
CA LYS A 178 7.44 8.89 -20.00
C LYS A 178 8.65 9.58 -19.32
N ILE A 179 9.87 9.11 -19.62
CA ILE A 179 11.14 9.72 -19.15
C ILE A 179 11.63 10.75 -20.16
N ASP A 180 11.66 10.38 -21.44
CA ASP A 180 11.97 11.25 -22.56
C ASP A 180 11.17 10.78 -23.81
N ASP A 181 11.43 11.37 -24.98
CA ASP A 181 10.66 11.05 -26.20
C ASP A 181 10.79 9.60 -26.68
N ASN A 182 11.83 8.90 -26.27
CA ASN A 182 12.12 7.54 -26.69
C ASN A 182 12.17 6.54 -25.52
N THR A 183 12.16 7.02 -24.25
CA THR A 183 12.34 6.19 -23.06
C THR A 183 11.14 6.29 -22.14
N PHE A 184 10.65 5.13 -21.71
CA PHE A 184 9.49 5.00 -20.84
C PHE A 184 9.78 3.98 -19.72
N ILE A 185 9.16 4.16 -18.56
CA ILE A 185 9.07 3.13 -17.51
C ILE A 185 7.62 2.65 -17.49
N LEU A 186 7.42 1.36 -17.61
CA LEU A 186 6.10 0.73 -17.61
C LEU A 186 5.97 -0.24 -16.45
N ASN A 187 4.76 -0.30 -15.88
CA ASN A 187 4.39 -1.39 -14.98
C ASN A 187 4.22 -2.68 -15.81
N GLY A 188 4.68 -3.82 -15.28
CA GLY A 188 4.53 -5.11 -15.93
C GLY A 188 3.07 -5.55 -16.14
N THR A 189 2.12 -4.92 -15.43
CA THR A 189 0.67 -5.15 -15.57
C THR A 189 0.03 -4.42 -16.74
N VAL A 190 0.75 -3.48 -17.38
CA VAL A 190 0.25 -2.77 -18.59
C VAL A 190 -0.24 -3.77 -19.61
N SER A 191 -1.45 -3.55 -20.13
CA SER A 191 -2.02 -4.40 -21.15
C SER A 191 -1.28 -4.25 -22.49
N LEU A 192 -1.19 -5.33 -23.25
CA LEU A 192 -0.57 -5.25 -24.58
C LEU A 192 -1.37 -4.36 -25.54
N TYR A 193 -2.67 -4.21 -25.28
CA TYR A 193 -3.50 -3.28 -26.06
C TYR A 193 -3.04 -1.82 -25.83
N GLU A 194 -2.77 -1.43 -24.61
CA GLU A 194 -2.26 -0.09 -24.29
C GLU A 194 -0.85 0.10 -24.80
N LEU A 195 0.02 -0.91 -24.66
CA LEU A 195 1.37 -0.89 -25.21
C LEU A 195 1.35 -0.64 -26.72
N LYS A 196 0.55 -1.41 -27.48
CA LYS A 196 0.38 -1.24 -28.92
C LYS A 196 -0.07 0.17 -29.27
N LYS A 197 -1.03 0.72 -28.52
CA LYS A 197 -1.59 2.05 -28.75
C LYS A 197 -0.57 3.17 -28.48
N VAL A 198 0.21 3.06 -27.38
CA VAL A 198 1.17 4.10 -26.96
C VAL A 198 2.38 4.14 -27.89
N PHE A 199 2.87 2.98 -28.30
CA PHE A 199 4.08 2.87 -29.12
C PHE A 199 3.80 2.78 -30.61
N ASP A 200 2.54 2.62 -31.03
CA ASP A 200 2.11 2.41 -32.41
C ASP A 200 2.84 1.23 -33.08
N ILE A 201 2.82 0.08 -32.41
CA ILE A 201 3.52 -1.14 -32.82
C ILE A 201 2.58 -2.33 -32.91
N GLU A 202 2.97 -3.31 -33.71
CA GLU A 202 2.37 -4.65 -33.69
C GLU A 202 3.24 -5.58 -32.81
N LEU A 203 2.57 -6.39 -31.99
CA LEU A 203 3.21 -7.41 -31.17
C LEU A 203 2.76 -8.79 -31.67
N PRO A 204 3.62 -9.83 -31.57
CA PRO A 204 3.23 -11.18 -31.89
C PRO A 204 1.98 -11.64 -31.14
N GLU A 205 1.16 -12.47 -31.75
CA GLU A 205 0.05 -13.14 -31.07
C GLU A 205 0.60 -14.20 -30.11
N GLY A 206 0.02 -14.30 -28.90
CA GLY A 206 0.41 -15.27 -27.89
C GLY A 206 -0.63 -15.33 -26.76
N ASP A 207 -0.44 -16.28 -25.84
CA ASP A 207 -1.33 -16.51 -24.69
C ASP A 207 -1.02 -15.55 -23.52
N TYR A 208 -0.79 -14.28 -23.81
CA TYR A 208 -0.45 -13.25 -22.82
C TYR A 208 -1.25 -11.96 -23.03
N GLU A 209 -1.71 -11.35 -21.97
CA GLU A 209 -2.51 -10.11 -21.96
C GLU A 209 -1.73 -8.90 -21.48
N THR A 210 -0.63 -9.12 -20.72
CA THR A 210 0.17 -8.07 -20.09
C THR A 210 1.61 -8.04 -20.58
N LEU A 211 2.29 -6.89 -20.38
CA LEU A 211 3.71 -6.73 -20.69
C LEU A 211 4.57 -7.78 -19.95
N SER A 212 4.29 -8.03 -18.67
CA SER A 212 5.00 -9.05 -17.88
C SER A 212 4.85 -10.44 -18.51
N GLY A 213 3.64 -10.83 -18.91
CA GLY A 213 3.37 -12.11 -19.56
C GLY A 213 4.15 -12.26 -20.87
N TYR A 214 4.11 -11.24 -21.71
CA TYR A 214 4.84 -11.19 -22.98
C TYR A 214 6.35 -11.36 -22.79
N LEU A 215 6.95 -10.60 -21.86
CA LEU A 215 8.41 -10.65 -21.64
C LEU A 215 8.86 -11.96 -21.01
N LEU A 216 8.07 -12.55 -20.08
CA LEU A 216 8.37 -13.85 -19.50
C LEU A 216 8.32 -14.98 -20.53
N GLU A 217 7.37 -14.93 -21.46
CA GLU A 217 7.32 -15.89 -22.57
C GLU A 217 8.53 -15.73 -23.49
N LYS A 218 8.90 -14.51 -23.84
CA LYS A 218 10.12 -14.23 -24.64
C LYS A 218 11.40 -14.74 -23.96
N LEU A 219 11.50 -14.61 -22.65
CA LEU A 219 12.65 -15.10 -21.88
C LEU A 219 12.65 -16.64 -21.71
N GLY A 220 11.47 -17.27 -21.77
CA GLY A 220 11.32 -18.71 -21.51
C GLY A 220 11.59 -19.13 -20.07
N ARG A 221 11.77 -18.17 -19.15
CA ARG A 221 12.04 -18.39 -17.72
C ARG A 221 11.66 -17.17 -16.87
N ILE A 222 11.54 -17.36 -15.58
CA ILE A 222 11.37 -16.27 -14.61
C ILE A 222 12.76 -15.81 -14.15
N PRO A 223 13.14 -14.53 -14.33
CA PRO A 223 14.39 -13.98 -13.81
C PRO A 223 14.42 -13.98 -12.28
N ASN A 224 15.64 -14.02 -11.68
CA ASN A 224 15.80 -13.77 -10.26
C ASN A 224 15.66 -12.26 -9.95
N GLU A 225 15.39 -11.91 -8.70
CA GLU A 225 15.15 -10.51 -8.26
C GLU A 225 16.33 -9.56 -8.54
N ASN A 226 17.54 -10.08 -8.63
CA ASN A 226 18.76 -9.32 -8.93
C ASN A 226 19.21 -9.43 -10.40
N GLU A 227 18.41 -10.01 -11.26
CA GLU A 227 18.66 -10.07 -12.70
C GLU A 227 17.91 -8.94 -13.41
N TYR A 228 18.61 -8.26 -14.32
CA TYR A 228 18.06 -7.17 -15.13
C TYR A 228 18.19 -7.51 -16.64
N PRO A 229 17.49 -8.56 -17.13
CA PRO A 229 17.62 -8.97 -18.51
C PRO A 229 17.11 -7.89 -19.48
N VAL A 230 17.76 -7.83 -20.62
CA VAL A 230 17.38 -6.97 -21.74
C VAL A 230 16.83 -7.85 -22.87
N ILE A 231 15.69 -7.44 -23.40
CA ILE A 231 15.00 -8.11 -24.50
C ILE A 231 14.87 -7.10 -25.61
N GLU A 232 15.29 -7.45 -26.80
CA GLU A 232 15.20 -6.62 -28.00
C GLU A 232 14.22 -7.25 -28.99
N ASP A 233 13.38 -6.42 -29.56
CA ASP A 233 12.60 -6.75 -30.74
C ASP A 233 12.81 -5.68 -31.85
N GLU A 234 12.09 -5.79 -32.95
CA GLU A 234 12.31 -4.93 -34.13
C GLU A 234 12.12 -3.44 -33.82
N ASN A 235 11.27 -3.09 -32.87
CA ASN A 235 10.83 -1.72 -32.60
C ASN A 235 11.26 -1.19 -31.24
N LEU A 236 11.38 -2.06 -30.24
CA LEU A 236 11.57 -1.68 -28.85
C LEU A 236 12.66 -2.53 -28.18
N THR A 237 13.35 -1.91 -27.26
CA THR A 237 14.24 -2.58 -26.30
C THR A 237 13.62 -2.51 -24.92
N TYR A 238 13.46 -3.65 -24.27
CA TYR A 238 12.88 -3.81 -22.95
C TYR A 238 13.97 -4.21 -21.96
N LYS A 239 14.16 -3.43 -20.91
CA LYS A 239 15.05 -3.78 -19.79
C LYS A 239 14.21 -3.99 -18.55
N ILE A 240 14.27 -5.17 -17.97
CA ILE A 240 13.60 -5.44 -16.68
C ILE A 240 14.34 -4.69 -15.59
N GLU A 241 13.66 -3.78 -14.89
CA GLU A 241 14.24 -2.94 -13.84
C GLU A 241 13.89 -3.45 -12.44
N LYS A 242 12.76 -4.16 -12.27
CA LYS A 242 12.35 -4.72 -10.98
C LYS A 242 11.51 -5.97 -11.15
N MET A 243 11.84 -6.98 -10.34
CA MET A 243 11.03 -8.16 -10.10
C MET A 243 10.38 -8.06 -8.71
N GLU A 244 9.15 -8.55 -8.56
CA GLU A 244 8.46 -8.66 -7.28
C GLU A 244 7.52 -9.88 -7.34
N ASP A 245 7.54 -10.76 -6.34
CA ASP A 245 6.72 -11.97 -6.27
C ASP A 245 6.73 -12.84 -7.54
N LYS A 246 7.92 -13.03 -8.13
CA LYS A 246 8.13 -13.77 -9.40
C LYS A 246 7.45 -13.15 -10.63
N ARG A 247 7.04 -11.89 -10.55
CA ARG A 247 6.48 -11.10 -11.64
C ARG A 247 7.39 -9.94 -11.99
N ILE A 248 7.33 -9.49 -13.23
CA ILE A 248 8.01 -8.25 -13.63
C ILE A 248 7.17 -7.10 -13.13
N LYS A 249 7.74 -6.26 -12.24
CA LYS A 249 7.06 -5.08 -11.70
C LYS A 249 7.29 -3.86 -12.58
N TYR A 250 8.55 -3.56 -12.93
CA TYR A 250 8.88 -2.42 -13.78
C TYR A 250 9.79 -2.82 -14.94
N VAL A 251 9.51 -2.22 -16.08
CA VAL A 251 10.25 -2.39 -17.33
C VAL A 251 10.59 -1.03 -17.90
N LYS A 252 11.86 -0.80 -18.19
CA LYS A 252 12.31 0.33 -19.00
C LYS A 252 12.19 -0.05 -20.46
N VAL A 253 11.43 0.73 -21.23
CA VAL A 253 11.19 0.52 -22.65
C VAL A 253 11.78 1.66 -23.44
N CYS A 254 12.64 1.35 -24.41
CA CYS A 254 13.27 2.31 -25.30
C CYS A 254 12.85 2.04 -26.74
N ARG A 255 12.51 3.07 -27.50
CA ARG A 255 12.29 2.98 -28.94
C ARG A 255 13.63 2.79 -29.64
N ASN A 256 13.71 1.78 -30.51
CA ASN A 256 14.87 1.60 -31.38
C ASN A 256 14.81 2.67 -32.46
N LEU A 257 15.77 3.56 -32.47
CA LEU A 257 15.92 4.56 -33.56
C LEU A 257 16.39 3.80 -34.80
N ASN A 258 15.49 3.56 -35.74
CA ASN A 258 15.91 3.09 -37.07
C ASN A 258 16.83 4.15 -37.68
N GLU A 259 18.03 3.76 -38.06
CA GLU A 259 19.00 4.57 -38.82
C GLU A 259 18.56 4.79 -40.28
N GLU A 260 17.31 5.12 -40.51
CA GLU A 260 16.81 5.53 -41.83
C GLU A 260 16.06 6.84 -41.73
N THR A 261 16.81 7.94 -41.52
CA THR A 261 16.45 9.25 -42.12
C THR A 261 17.67 10.16 -42.00
N ILE A 262 18.61 10.01 -42.92
CA ILE A 262 19.56 11.07 -43.33
C ILE A 262 19.19 11.52 -44.71
#